data_ad5119f9fb0420d3dbe92b4837d75c00
#
_entry.id   ad5119f9fb0420d3dbe92b4837d75c00
#
_cell.length_a   1.000
_cell.length_b   1.000
_cell.length_c   1.000
_cell.angle_alpha   90.00
_cell.angle_beta   90.00
_cell.angle_gamma   90.00
#
_symmetry.space_group_name_H-M   'P 1'
#
loop_
_entity.id
_entity.type
_entity.pdbx_description
1 polymer ?
#
loop_
_entity_poly.entity_id
_entity_poly.type
_entity_poly.pdbx_seq_one_letter_code
_entity_poly.pdbx_strand_id
1 'polypeptide(L)' 'VRGTGLGRELMHRAIHQAQQLFPGDDVVISAQHYLLRFYTEFGFQPEGDVYDEDGIPHIQMRKTSN' A
#
# COMPACT_ATOMS: atom_id res chain seq x y z
N VAL A 1 -8.89 13.24 -10.83
CA VAL A 1 -9.33 13.55 -9.63
C VAL A 1 -8.64 12.91 -8.52
N ARG A 2 -8.04 13.60 -7.77
CA ARG A 2 -7.29 13.05 -6.84
C ARG A 2 -7.76 13.34 -5.55
N GLY A 3 -7.40 12.65 -4.55
CA GLY A 3 -7.72 12.93 -3.21
C GLY A 3 -9.16 12.76 -2.86
N THR A 4 -9.92 12.09 -3.67
CA THR A 4 -11.30 11.90 -3.37
C THR A 4 -11.51 10.50 -2.85
N GLY A 5 -12.73 10.16 -2.58
CA GLY A 5 -13.07 8.83 -2.12
C GLY A 5 -12.83 7.75 -3.14
N LEU A 6 -12.69 8.12 -4.40
CA LEU A 6 -12.51 7.11 -5.43
C LEU A 6 -11.22 6.33 -5.23
N GLY A 7 -10.12 7.03 -4.93
CA GLY A 7 -8.86 6.35 -4.70
C GLY A 7 -8.91 5.44 -3.51
N ARG A 8 -9.60 5.89 -2.46
CA ARG A 8 -9.73 5.06 -1.26
C ARG A 8 -10.58 3.85 -1.54
N GLU A 9 -11.65 4.01 -2.31
CA GLU A 9 -12.51 2.89 -2.62
C GLU A 9 -11.78 1.84 -3.43
N LEU A 10 -10.99 2.27 -4.40
CA LEU A 10 -10.21 1.32 -5.20
C LEU A 10 -9.22 0.56 -4.33
N MET A 11 -8.61 1.24 -3.37
CA MET A 11 -7.68 0.60 -2.48
C MET A 11 -8.37 -0.43 -1.60
N HIS A 12 -9.53 -0.09 -1.06
CA HIS A 12 -10.30 -1.04 -0.26
C HIS A 12 -10.65 -2.28 -1.07
N ARG A 13 -11.07 -2.11 -2.30
CA ARG A 13 -11.42 -3.22 -3.15
C ARG A 13 -10.22 -4.10 -3.45
N ALA A 14 -9.09 -3.47 -3.74
CA ALA A 14 -7.88 -4.23 -4.04
C ALA A 14 -7.43 -5.05 -2.85
N ILE A 15 -7.47 -4.47 -1.66
CA ILE A 15 -7.08 -5.17 -0.45
C ILE A 15 -8.04 -6.32 -0.19
N HIS A 16 -9.33 -6.06 -0.31
CA HIS A 16 -10.33 -7.08 -0.06
C HIS A 16 -10.15 -8.26 -1.03
N GLN A 17 -9.90 -7.96 -2.29
CA GLN A 17 -9.72 -8.99 -3.29
C GLN A 17 -8.47 -9.80 -3.02
N ALA A 18 -7.39 -9.15 -2.62
CA ALA A 18 -6.16 -9.85 -2.29
C ALA A 18 -6.38 -10.80 -1.12
N GLN A 19 -7.15 -10.37 -0.14
CA GLN A 19 -7.43 -11.21 1.02
C GLN A 19 -8.29 -12.40 0.66
N GLN A 20 -9.15 -12.24 -0.32
CA GLN A 20 -9.99 -13.35 -0.76
C GLN A 20 -9.21 -14.36 -1.59
N LEU A 21 -8.31 -13.86 -2.44
CA LEU A 21 -7.53 -14.75 -3.30
C LEU A 21 -6.38 -15.43 -2.55
N PHE A 22 -5.82 -14.76 -1.57
CA PHE A 22 -4.67 -15.26 -0.84
C PHE A 22 -4.90 -15.10 0.66
N PRO A 23 -5.87 -15.83 1.21
CA PRO A 23 -6.16 -15.67 2.64
C PRO A 23 -4.96 -16.10 3.47
N GLY A 24 -4.63 -15.32 4.45
CA GLY A 24 -3.51 -15.62 5.32
C GLY A 24 -2.19 -15.04 4.86
N ASP A 25 -2.15 -14.48 3.65
CA ASP A 25 -0.92 -13.89 3.14
C ASP A 25 -0.91 -12.40 3.36
N ASP A 26 0.28 -11.87 3.60
CA ASP A 26 0.44 -10.42 3.72
C ASP A 26 0.42 -9.80 2.34
N VAL A 27 0.08 -8.51 2.29
CA VAL A 27 0.13 -7.75 1.04
C VAL A 27 1.34 -6.84 1.11
N VAL A 28 2.22 -6.95 0.12
CA VAL A 28 3.45 -6.15 0.07
C VAL A 28 3.41 -5.29 -1.17
N ILE A 29 3.70 -4.01 -1.00
CA ILE A 29 3.72 -3.07 -2.11
C ILE A 29 4.99 -2.26 -2.09
N SER A 30 5.32 -1.69 -3.26
CA SER A 30 6.39 -0.72 -3.37
C SER A 30 5.72 0.62 -3.56
N ALA A 31 5.70 1.42 -2.52
CA ALA A 31 4.95 2.66 -2.51
C ALA A 31 5.85 3.85 -2.72
N GLN A 32 5.39 4.80 -3.51
CA GLN A 32 6.10 6.07 -3.61
C GLN A 32 6.08 6.72 -2.23
N HIS A 33 7.23 7.18 -1.79
CA HIS A 33 7.38 7.64 -0.41
C HIS A 33 6.40 8.75 -0.04
N TYR A 34 6.07 9.62 -0.99
CA TYR A 34 5.17 10.71 -0.67
C TYR A 34 3.73 10.24 -0.42
N LEU A 35 3.44 8.97 -0.71
CA LEU A 35 2.14 8.39 -0.44
C LEU A 35 2.14 7.56 0.85
N LEU A 36 3.17 7.67 1.65
CA LEU A 36 3.31 6.88 2.85
C LEU A 36 2.09 7.00 3.77
N ARG A 37 1.63 8.20 4.00
CA ARG A 37 0.49 8.41 4.88
C ARG A 37 -0.76 7.78 4.33
N PHE A 38 -0.95 7.89 3.03
CA PHE A 38 -2.13 7.32 2.40
C PHE A 38 -2.19 5.83 2.66
N TYR A 39 -1.08 5.12 2.42
CA TYR A 39 -1.09 3.68 2.61
C TYR A 39 -1.13 3.28 4.07
N THR A 40 -0.55 4.10 4.94
CA THR A 40 -0.61 3.81 6.37
C THR A 40 -2.05 3.80 6.88
N GLU A 41 -2.89 4.63 6.31
CA GLU A 41 -4.30 4.65 6.69
C GLU A 41 -5.00 3.34 6.40
N PHE A 42 -4.48 2.57 5.46
CA PHE A 42 -5.08 1.28 5.12
C PHE A 42 -4.42 0.12 5.85
N GLY A 43 -3.55 0.42 6.80
CA GLY A 43 -2.94 -0.63 7.60
C GLY A 43 -1.59 -1.10 7.12
N PHE A 44 -1.04 -0.45 6.09
CA PHE A 44 0.30 -0.80 5.63
C PHE A 44 1.34 -0.18 6.55
N GLN A 45 2.44 -0.90 6.75
CA GLN A 45 3.54 -0.43 7.56
C GLN A 45 4.79 -0.39 6.71
N PRO A 46 5.61 0.65 6.84
CA PRO A 46 6.85 0.69 6.07
C PRO A 46 7.84 -0.33 6.59
N GLU A 47 8.59 -0.91 5.68
CA GLU A 47 9.69 -1.80 6.05
C GLU A 47 10.93 -1.45 5.26
N GLY A 48 12.04 -1.40 5.96
CA GLY A 48 13.31 -1.10 5.32
C GLY A 48 13.48 0.37 5.06
N ASP A 49 14.41 0.68 4.21
CA ASP A 49 14.79 2.05 3.94
C ASP A 49 14.17 2.54 2.65
N VAL A 50 14.13 3.87 2.52
CA VAL A 50 13.72 4.49 1.27
C VAL A 50 14.75 4.14 0.20
N TYR A 51 14.28 3.77 -0.97
CA TYR A 51 15.15 3.48 -2.08
C TYR A 51 14.65 4.24 -3.30
N ASP A 52 15.55 4.42 -4.26
CA ASP A 52 15.25 5.20 -5.43
C ASP A 52 14.80 4.30 -6.56
N GLU A 53 13.71 4.66 -7.19
CA GLU A 53 13.24 3.92 -8.34
C GLU A 53 12.93 4.93 -9.44
N ASP A 54 13.74 4.93 -10.48
CA ASP A 54 13.60 5.88 -11.57
C ASP A 54 13.60 7.33 -11.08
N GLY A 55 14.43 7.61 -10.09
CA GLY A 55 14.55 8.97 -9.57
C GLY A 55 13.46 9.37 -8.60
N ILE A 56 12.58 8.45 -8.24
CA ILE A 56 11.48 8.74 -7.32
C ILE A 56 11.67 7.91 -6.06
N PRO A 57 11.66 8.54 -4.89
CA PRO A 57 11.83 7.78 -3.65
C PRO A 57 10.67 6.83 -3.40
N HIS A 58 10.99 5.59 -3.11
CA HIS A 58 10.02 4.55 -2.83
C HIS A 58 10.34 3.88 -1.50
N ILE A 59 9.36 3.19 -0.95
CA ILE A 59 9.58 2.40 0.25
C ILE A 59 8.66 1.19 0.21
N GLN A 60 9.17 0.06 0.64
CA GLN A 60 8.36 -1.14 0.68
C GLN A 60 7.43 -1.07 1.89
N MET A 61 6.19 -1.43 1.68
CA MET A 61 5.21 -1.42 2.75
C MET A 61 4.49 -2.76 2.79
N ARG A 62 4.10 -3.17 3.99
CA ARG A 62 3.46 -4.46 4.18
C ARG A 62 2.19 -4.29 5.02
N LYS A 63 1.14 -4.94 4.58
CA LYS A 63 -0.08 -5.04 5.36
C LYS A 63 -0.23 -6.49 5.76
N THR A 64 -0.19 -6.76 7.06
CA THR A 64 -0.29 -8.13 7.54
C THR A 64 -1.70 -8.64 7.35
N SER A 65 -1.82 -9.95 7.28
CA SER A 65 -3.08 -10.57 6.91
C SER A 65 -4.10 -10.56 8.02
N ASN A 66 -3.73 -10.24 9.21
CA ASN A 66 -4.69 -10.25 10.22
C ASN A 66 -4.96 -8.88 10.74
#